data_ee56c46551063272c645f2414ea0ae72
#
_entry.id   ee56c46551063272c645f2414ea0ae72
#
_cell.length_a   1.000
_cell.length_b   1.000
_cell.length_c   1.000
_cell.angle_alpha   90.00
_cell.angle_beta   90.00
_cell.angle_gamma   90.00
#
_symmetry.space_group_name_H-M   'P 1'
#
loop_
_entity.id
_entity.type
_entity.pdbx_description
1 polymer ?
#
loop_
_entity_poly.entity_id
_entity_poly.type
_entity_poly.pdbx_seq_one_letter_code
_entity_poly.pdbx_strand_id
1 'polypeptide(L)'
;DGRGCFKATRTSVAWVEQHYPQAKGYVTGDEYAKEEADDRQTPEGDTRVTLLEFWYKQYDAATKRTHVHMAQVAGRALLFSTETGYGAERTYPEGLYAHGEYPFVLYKYRDAWRKPFGTGLIHDYYDTQTAIDRYAKYIDDNARESSVQRHFIRRGSGVNPDDVADMRKTIIEWEGNDIREVMQTVQAEPINGQVYEMMRYLADTMKQDCGQNQFTRGEGGLNVTAGTAIHYLQEAGGKITRWHSERFKDAFRKMVEQILWVLSEYMEPGRKMRIIGGWNSSGGMRERIIELVAPDRRGGALPRPAYTVRVQVQR
;
A
#
# COMPACT_ATOMS: atom_id res chain seq x y z
N ASP A 1 -18.71 2.89 12.24
CA ASP A 1 -19.83 2.93 11.31
C ASP A 1 -19.97 4.33 10.70
N GLY A 2 -19.30 4.54 9.55
CA GLY A 2 -19.46 5.76 8.78
C GLY A 2 -20.83 5.78 8.10
N ARG A 3 -21.51 6.95 8.06
CA ARG A 3 -22.77 7.11 7.34
C ARG A 3 -22.63 7.03 5.83
N GLY A 4 -21.39 7.08 5.30
CA GLY A 4 -21.08 6.94 3.89
C GLY A 4 -19.57 6.81 3.67
N CYS A 5 -19.20 6.29 2.52
CA CYS A 5 -17.83 6.22 2.06
C CYS A 5 -17.74 6.57 0.57
N PHE A 6 -16.61 7.13 0.18
CA PHE A 6 -16.31 7.46 -1.20
C PHE A 6 -15.19 6.58 -1.71
N LYS A 7 -15.35 6.10 -2.94
CA LYS A 7 -14.27 5.52 -3.73
C LYS A 7 -14.02 6.43 -4.93
N ALA A 8 -12.82 6.97 -5.01
CA ALA A 8 -12.39 7.80 -6.13
C ALA A 8 -11.57 6.96 -7.10
N THR A 9 -11.92 6.97 -8.36
CA THR A 9 -11.19 6.28 -9.43
C THR A 9 -10.94 7.28 -10.55
N ARG A 10 -9.69 7.36 -11.03
CA ARG A 10 -9.35 8.23 -12.15
C ARG A 10 -9.57 7.48 -13.46
N THR A 11 -10.28 8.13 -14.38
CA THR A 11 -10.59 7.55 -15.68
C THR A 11 -10.59 8.62 -16.76
N SER A 12 -10.64 8.24 -18.03
CA SER A 12 -10.79 9.19 -19.13
C SER A 12 -12.26 9.61 -19.32
N VAL A 13 -12.48 10.83 -19.79
CA VAL A 13 -13.82 11.31 -20.13
C VAL A 13 -14.43 10.41 -21.21
N ALA A 14 -13.64 9.97 -22.18
CA ALA A 14 -14.09 9.08 -23.24
C ALA A 14 -14.61 7.73 -22.68
N TRP A 15 -13.94 7.18 -21.68
CA TRP A 15 -14.39 5.97 -21.00
C TRP A 15 -15.75 6.17 -20.31
N VAL A 16 -15.91 7.32 -19.60
CA VAL A 16 -17.18 7.63 -18.93
C VAL A 16 -18.30 7.79 -19.94
N GLU A 17 -18.09 8.51 -21.03
CA GLU A 17 -19.10 8.71 -22.07
C GLU A 17 -19.48 7.41 -22.80
N GLN A 18 -18.55 6.49 -22.94
CA GLN A 18 -18.80 5.16 -23.50
C GLN A 18 -19.67 4.30 -22.58
N HIS A 19 -19.41 4.31 -21.27
CA HIS A 19 -20.12 3.48 -20.30
C HIS A 19 -21.43 4.12 -19.81
N TYR A 20 -21.52 5.46 -19.86
CA TYR A 20 -22.68 6.22 -19.45
C TYR A 20 -23.14 7.17 -20.56
N PRO A 21 -23.78 6.66 -21.62
CA PRO A 21 -24.16 7.48 -22.79
C PRO A 21 -25.04 8.69 -22.46
N GLN A 22 -25.82 8.59 -21.37
CA GLN A 22 -26.67 9.69 -20.86
C GLN A 22 -25.86 10.88 -20.34
N ALA A 23 -24.59 10.70 -20.01
CA ALA A 23 -23.71 11.75 -19.50
C ALA A 23 -22.83 12.37 -20.60
N LYS A 24 -23.00 11.96 -21.84
CA LYS A 24 -22.20 12.45 -22.97
C LYS A 24 -22.33 13.96 -23.14
N GLY A 25 -21.20 14.65 -23.17
CA GLY A 25 -21.11 16.11 -23.29
C GLY A 25 -21.34 16.88 -21.99
N TYR A 26 -21.70 16.21 -20.88
CA TYR A 26 -21.86 16.85 -19.57
C TYR A 26 -20.66 16.65 -18.65
N VAL A 27 -19.79 15.71 -18.98
CA VAL A 27 -18.60 15.39 -18.19
C VAL A 27 -17.44 16.26 -18.66
N THR A 28 -16.92 17.07 -17.74
CA THR A 28 -15.73 17.88 -17.98
C THR A 28 -14.54 17.29 -17.23
N GLY A 29 -13.35 17.45 -17.83
CA GLY A 29 -12.12 17.01 -17.17
C GLY A 29 -11.85 17.75 -15.85
N ASP A 30 -11.20 17.08 -14.93
CA ASP A 30 -10.85 17.59 -13.61
C ASP A 30 -9.34 17.87 -13.53
N GLU A 31 -8.96 19.04 -13.01
CA GLU A 31 -7.55 19.41 -12.82
C GLU A 31 -6.83 18.48 -11.84
N TYR A 32 -7.52 18.00 -10.79
CA TYR A 32 -6.96 17.03 -9.84
C TYR A 32 -6.62 15.67 -10.47
N ALA A 33 -7.28 15.31 -11.55
CA ALA A 33 -6.97 14.09 -12.29
C ALA A 33 -5.71 14.22 -13.15
N LYS A 34 -5.22 15.44 -13.38
CA LYS A 34 -4.02 15.73 -14.18
C LYS A 34 -2.73 15.67 -13.37
N GLU A 35 -2.76 16.14 -12.11
CA GLU A 35 -1.54 16.34 -11.29
C GLU A 35 -0.79 15.07 -10.89
N GLU A 36 -1.45 13.92 -10.85
CA GLU A 36 -0.82 12.65 -10.48
C GLU A 36 -0.70 11.64 -11.65
N ALA A 37 -0.89 12.10 -12.88
CA ALA A 37 -0.64 11.24 -14.03
C ALA A 37 0.87 11.06 -14.17
N ASP A 38 1.35 9.82 -13.95
CA ASP A 38 2.70 9.44 -14.33
C ASP A 38 2.84 9.71 -15.84
N ASP A 39 3.64 10.74 -16.20
CA ASP A 39 3.78 11.32 -17.55
C ASP A 39 4.12 10.29 -18.65
N ARG A 40 4.45 9.06 -18.26
CA ARG A 40 4.96 8.03 -19.17
C ARG A 40 3.91 7.17 -19.86
N GLN A 41 2.64 7.25 -19.45
CA GLN A 41 1.58 6.35 -19.97
C GLN A 41 0.31 7.04 -20.47
N THR A 42 0.26 8.36 -20.51
CA THR A 42 -0.94 9.08 -20.95
C THR A 42 -0.76 9.53 -22.39
N PRO A 43 -1.62 9.11 -23.32
CA PRO A 43 -1.63 9.71 -24.66
C PRO A 43 -1.87 11.20 -24.58
N GLU A 44 -1.11 12.00 -25.32
CA GLU A 44 -1.31 13.44 -25.44
C GLU A 44 -2.75 13.72 -25.88
N GLY A 45 -3.51 14.47 -25.06
CA GLY A 45 -4.88 14.88 -25.37
C GLY A 45 -6.00 14.13 -24.64
N ASP A 46 -5.71 13.11 -23.82
CA ASP A 46 -6.75 12.41 -23.06
C ASP A 46 -7.17 13.22 -21.83
N THR A 47 -8.40 13.74 -21.88
CA THR A 47 -8.99 14.50 -20.76
C THR A 47 -9.42 13.53 -19.66
N ARG A 48 -8.84 13.66 -18.46
CA ARG A 48 -9.15 12.80 -17.31
C ARG A 48 -10.16 13.42 -16.38
N VAL A 49 -10.93 12.56 -15.72
CA VAL A 49 -11.94 12.93 -14.74
C VAL A 49 -11.89 11.95 -13.56
N THR A 50 -12.20 12.46 -12.38
CA THR A 50 -12.34 11.64 -11.18
C THR A 50 -13.78 11.12 -11.10
N LEU A 51 -13.93 9.79 -11.23
CA LEU A 51 -15.18 9.10 -10.97
C LEU A 51 -15.29 8.84 -9.46
N LEU A 52 -16.31 9.42 -8.83
CA LEU A 52 -16.62 9.25 -7.42
C LEU A 52 -17.78 8.28 -7.27
N GLU A 53 -17.55 7.19 -6.59
CA GLU A 53 -18.59 6.28 -6.11
C GLU A 53 -18.91 6.63 -4.67
N PHE A 54 -20.10 7.11 -4.41
CA PHE A 54 -20.58 7.42 -3.07
C PHE A 54 -21.48 6.29 -2.58
N TRP A 55 -21.08 5.64 -1.51
CA TRP A 55 -21.81 4.59 -0.83
C TRP A 55 -22.35 5.12 0.49
N TYR A 56 -23.65 4.96 0.72
CA TYR A 56 -24.31 5.44 1.94
C TYR A 56 -25.37 4.48 2.43
N LYS A 57 -25.63 4.56 3.72
CA LYS A 57 -26.65 3.75 4.40
C LYS A 57 -27.86 4.59 4.69
N GLN A 58 -29.03 4.10 4.32
CA GLN A 58 -30.33 4.69 4.60
C GLN A 58 -31.10 3.75 5.51
N TYR A 59 -31.57 4.27 6.64
CA TYR A 59 -32.42 3.51 7.54
C TYR A 59 -33.87 3.71 7.19
N ASP A 60 -34.57 2.61 6.88
CA ASP A 60 -36.01 2.60 6.67
C ASP A 60 -36.73 2.27 8.00
N ALA A 61 -37.48 3.24 8.49
CA ALA A 61 -38.20 3.11 9.74
C ALA A 61 -39.41 2.13 9.66
N ALA A 62 -39.99 1.92 8.47
CA ALA A 62 -41.11 1.03 8.26
C ALA A 62 -40.67 -0.44 8.33
N THR A 63 -39.60 -0.78 7.66
CA THR A 63 -39.07 -2.15 7.63
C THR A 63 -38.04 -2.41 8.74
N LYS A 64 -37.61 -1.37 9.48
CA LYS A 64 -36.55 -1.40 10.51
C LYS A 64 -35.23 -1.97 9.96
N ARG A 65 -34.95 -1.73 8.68
CA ARG A 65 -33.77 -2.22 8.00
C ARG A 65 -32.90 -1.07 7.51
N THR A 66 -31.62 -1.36 7.36
CA THR A 66 -30.67 -0.44 6.75
C THR A 66 -30.39 -0.89 5.32
N HIS A 67 -30.65 -0.02 4.37
CA HIS A 67 -30.40 -0.22 2.96
C HIS A 67 -29.10 0.47 2.55
N VAL A 68 -28.34 -0.17 1.68
CA VAL A 68 -27.11 0.38 1.13
C VAL A 68 -27.39 0.87 -0.28
N HIS A 69 -27.16 2.15 -0.50
CA HIS A 69 -27.31 2.80 -1.80
C HIS A 69 -25.95 3.23 -2.33
N MET A 70 -25.86 3.36 -3.64
CA MET A 70 -24.70 3.85 -4.35
C MET A 70 -25.10 4.92 -5.36
N ALA A 71 -24.31 5.98 -5.42
CA ALA A 71 -24.38 6.99 -6.47
C ALA A 71 -23.00 7.17 -7.09
N GLN A 72 -22.96 7.34 -8.41
CA GLN A 72 -21.74 7.61 -9.16
C GLN A 72 -21.81 8.99 -9.81
N VAL A 73 -20.74 9.76 -9.63
CA VAL A 73 -20.64 11.15 -10.13
C VAL A 73 -19.29 11.32 -10.81
N ALA A 74 -19.27 11.95 -11.95
CA ALA A 74 -18.05 12.38 -12.62
C ALA A 74 -18.09 13.90 -12.85
N GLY A 75 -17.16 14.63 -12.22
CA GLY A 75 -17.20 16.07 -12.20
C GLY A 75 -18.49 16.60 -11.58
N ARG A 76 -19.37 17.20 -12.39
CA ARG A 76 -20.70 17.70 -11.97
C ARG A 76 -21.86 16.83 -12.46
N ALA A 77 -21.60 15.78 -13.23
CA ALA A 77 -22.62 14.93 -13.81
C ALA A 77 -22.90 13.72 -12.90
N LEU A 78 -24.19 13.52 -12.57
CA LEU A 78 -24.67 12.28 -11.96
C LEU A 78 -24.74 11.22 -13.05
N LEU A 79 -24.04 10.09 -12.86
CA LEU A 79 -23.98 9.01 -13.83
C LEU A 79 -24.96 7.89 -13.49
N PHE A 80 -25.05 7.56 -12.20
CA PHE A 80 -25.82 6.45 -11.71
C PHE A 80 -26.31 6.70 -10.28
N SER A 81 -27.52 6.25 -9.95
CA SER A 81 -28.02 6.27 -8.57
C SER A 81 -29.00 5.11 -8.35
N THR A 82 -28.75 4.33 -7.33
CA THR A 82 -29.64 3.22 -6.94
C THR A 82 -30.91 3.71 -6.26
N GLU A 83 -30.88 4.84 -5.56
CA GLU A 83 -32.04 5.43 -4.86
C GLU A 83 -33.07 6.01 -5.83
N THR A 84 -32.59 6.79 -6.79
CA THR A 84 -33.46 7.45 -7.76
C THR A 84 -33.74 6.61 -9.02
N GLY A 85 -32.98 5.53 -9.24
CA GLY A 85 -33.03 4.73 -10.45
C GLY A 85 -32.39 5.42 -11.67
N TYR A 86 -31.74 6.59 -11.48
CA TYR A 86 -31.10 7.29 -12.60
C TYR A 86 -29.91 6.49 -13.14
N GLY A 87 -29.88 6.28 -14.45
CA GLY A 87 -28.84 5.50 -15.11
C GLY A 87 -28.84 3.98 -14.78
N ALA A 88 -29.82 3.52 -14.00
CA ALA A 88 -29.95 2.11 -13.63
C ALA A 88 -30.97 1.39 -14.53
N GLU A 89 -30.69 0.14 -14.85
CA GLU A 89 -31.64 -0.71 -15.62
C GLU A 89 -32.88 -1.07 -14.80
N ARG A 90 -32.79 -1.01 -13.48
CA ARG A 90 -33.87 -1.32 -12.53
C ARG A 90 -33.82 -0.43 -11.30
N THR A 91 -34.95 -0.29 -10.62
CA THR A 91 -35.02 0.36 -9.30
C THR A 91 -34.54 -0.58 -8.20
N TYR A 92 -33.94 -0.02 -7.17
CA TYR A 92 -33.43 -0.75 -5.99
C TYR A 92 -34.10 -0.27 -4.70
N PRO A 93 -35.39 -0.56 -4.49
CA PRO A 93 -36.13 -0.03 -3.33
C PRO A 93 -35.57 -0.51 -1.99
N GLU A 94 -34.98 -1.71 -1.97
CA GLU A 94 -34.37 -2.32 -0.79
C GLU A 94 -32.82 -2.14 -0.79
N GLY A 95 -32.29 -1.17 -1.54
CA GLY A 95 -30.86 -0.94 -1.71
C GLY A 95 -30.21 -1.94 -2.66
N LEU A 96 -28.88 -1.80 -2.81
CA LEU A 96 -28.12 -2.61 -3.76
C LEU A 96 -27.93 -4.05 -3.27
N TYR A 97 -27.79 -4.23 -1.96
CA TYR A 97 -27.56 -5.54 -1.32
C TYR A 97 -28.55 -5.78 -0.17
N ALA A 98 -29.15 -6.96 -0.13
CA ALA A 98 -30.10 -7.34 0.90
C ALA A 98 -29.48 -7.44 2.32
N HIS A 99 -28.16 -7.70 2.39
CA HIS A 99 -27.46 -7.79 3.68
C HIS A 99 -27.23 -6.45 4.39
N GLY A 100 -27.41 -5.30 3.70
CA GLY A 100 -27.33 -3.97 4.30
C GLY A 100 -25.93 -3.52 4.75
N GLU A 101 -24.88 -4.20 4.30
CA GLU A 101 -23.48 -3.86 4.60
C GLU A 101 -22.78 -3.30 3.35
N TYR A 102 -21.77 -2.45 3.57
CA TYR A 102 -20.94 -1.96 2.49
C TYR A 102 -20.14 -3.09 1.84
N PRO A 103 -19.94 -3.10 0.51
CA PRO A 103 -19.14 -4.11 -0.19
C PRO A 103 -17.63 -3.91 0.00
N PHE A 104 -17.23 -3.39 1.12
CA PHE A 104 -15.85 -3.09 1.44
C PHE A 104 -15.45 -3.74 2.75
N VAL A 105 -14.33 -4.44 2.73
CA VAL A 105 -13.69 -4.98 3.93
C VAL A 105 -12.40 -4.23 4.17
N LEU A 106 -12.33 -3.53 5.29
CA LEU A 106 -11.16 -2.77 5.66
C LEU A 106 -10.17 -3.66 6.43
N TYR A 107 -9.00 -3.87 5.84
CA TYR A 107 -7.85 -4.41 6.54
C TYR A 107 -6.97 -3.27 7.05
N LYS A 108 -6.75 -3.23 8.37
CA LYS A 108 -5.87 -2.26 9.01
C LYS A 108 -4.61 -2.96 9.49
N TYR A 109 -3.47 -2.49 9.04
CA TYR A 109 -2.19 -3.00 9.53
C TYR A 109 -2.00 -2.66 11.02
N ARG A 110 -2.18 -1.38 11.39
CA ARG A 110 -2.15 -0.89 12.77
C ARG A 110 -3.31 0.10 12.98
N ASP A 111 -4.00 -0.03 14.11
CA ASP A 111 -5.02 0.96 14.48
C ASP A 111 -4.34 2.25 14.93
N ALA A 112 -4.81 3.38 14.43
CA ALA A 112 -4.37 4.70 14.83
C ALA A 112 -5.58 5.54 15.30
N TRP A 113 -5.39 6.27 16.38
CA TRP A 113 -6.45 7.08 16.95
C TRP A 113 -6.90 8.16 15.94
N ARG A 114 -8.21 8.32 15.78
CA ARG A 114 -8.83 9.23 14.79
C ARG A 114 -8.53 8.94 13.31
N LYS A 115 -7.83 7.86 12.97
CA LYS A 115 -7.59 7.47 11.59
C LYS A 115 -8.40 6.21 11.26
N PRO A 116 -9.54 6.32 10.55
CA PRO A 116 -10.40 5.18 10.28
C PRO A 116 -9.69 4.06 9.48
N PHE A 117 -8.72 4.41 8.64
CA PHE A 117 -7.93 3.46 7.86
C PHE A 117 -6.68 2.93 8.58
N GLY A 118 -6.40 3.46 9.79
CA GLY A 118 -5.19 3.09 10.52
C GLY A 118 -3.91 3.65 9.89
N THR A 119 -2.77 3.05 10.22
CA THR A 119 -1.45 3.34 9.62
C THR A 119 -0.83 2.07 9.06
N GLY A 120 -0.02 2.21 8.02
CA GLY A 120 0.79 1.15 7.45
C GLY A 120 2.20 1.14 8.04
N LEU A 121 2.93 0.05 7.82
CA LEU A 121 4.32 -0.10 8.25
C LEU A 121 5.21 1.03 7.74
N ILE A 122 5.09 1.37 6.47
CA ILE A 122 5.91 2.41 5.82
C ILE A 122 5.69 3.78 6.49
N HIS A 123 4.43 4.09 6.85
CA HIS A 123 4.12 5.37 7.50
C HIS A 123 4.84 5.53 8.84
N ASP A 124 4.97 4.45 9.61
CA ASP A 124 5.62 4.50 10.93
C ASP A 124 7.14 4.66 10.84
N TYR A 125 7.75 4.21 9.75
CA TYR A 125 9.21 4.25 9.56
C TYR A 125 9.69 5.25 8.52
N TYR A 126 8.78 6.04 7.95
CA TYR A 126 9.11 7.02 6.91
C TYR A 126 10.19 8.01 7.37
N ASP A 127 10.03 8.58 8.56
CA ASP A 127 11.00 9.55 9.09
C ASP A 127 12.35 8.91 9.39
N THR A 128 12.35 7.67 9.91
CA THR A 128 13.58 6.91 10.16
C THR A 128 14.31 6.59 8.86
N GLN A 129 13.58 6.15 7.82
CA GLN A 129 14.16 5.89 6.50
C GLN A 129 14.73 7.17 5.89
N THR A 130 14.01 8.28 5.97
CA THR A 130 14.48 9.58 5.48
C THR A 130 15.77 10.03 6.21
N ALA A 131 15.89 9.73 7.49
CA ALA A 131 17.12 10.02 8.24
C ALA A 131 18.29 9.14 7.77
N ILE A 132 18.06 7.84 7.55
CA ILE A 132 19.07 6.92 7.00
C ILE A 132 19.56 7.40 5.65
N ASP A 133 18.64 7.75 4.74
CA ASP A 133 18.96 8.23 3.40
C ASP A 133 19.78 9.53 3.44
N ARG A 134 19.47 10.43 4.40
CA ARG A 134 20.24 11.65 4.61
C ARG A 134 21.67 11.36 5.08
N TYR A 135 21.85 10.45 6.03
CA TYR A 135 23.18 10.03 6.46
C TYR A 135 23.97 9.35 5.36
N ALA A 136 23.32 8.48 4.58
CA ALA A 136 23.94 7.84 3.41
C ALA A 136 24.42 8.89 2.41
N LYS A 137 23.61 9.92 2.14
CA LYS A 137 24.00 11.04 1.28
C LYS A 137 25.20 11.81 1.83
N TYR A 138 25.24 12.11 3.12
CA TYR A 138 26.39 12.80 3.73
C TYR A 138 27.68 11.99 3.59
N ILE A 139 27.59 10.66 3.72
CA ILE A 139 28.72 9.75 3.55
C ILE A 139 29.19 9.79 2.08
N ASP A 140 28.27 9.71 1.13
CA ASP A 140 28.60 9.77 -0.32
C ASP A 140 29.22 11.12 -0.71
N ASP A 141 28.61 12.22 -0.29
CA ASP A 141 29.11 13.57 -0.57
C ASP A 141 30.52 13.77 0.03
N ASN A 142 30.75 13.34 1.26
CA ASN A 142 32.07 13.42 1.89
C ASN A 142 33.09 12.51 1.20
N ALA A 143 32.69 11.28 0.83
CA ALA A 143 33.57 10.38 0.11
C ALA A 143 34.00 10.98 -1.24
N ARG A 144 33.09 11.65 -1.93
CA ARG A 144 33.39 12.37 -3.17
C ARG A 144 34.33 13.54 -2.95
N GLU A 145 34.04 14.38 -1.94
CA GLU A 145 34.88 15.55 -1.61
C GLU A 145 36.26 15.17 -1.11
N SER A 146 36.36 14.14 -0.27
CA SER A 146 37.66 13.65 0.23
C SER A 146 38.50 12.92 -0.80
N SER A 147 37.89 12.40 -1.86
CA SER A 147 38.57 11.72 -2.96
C SER A 147 39.21 12.72 -3.97
N VAL A 148 38.73 13.95 -3.98
CA VAL A 148 39.18 14.98 -4.91
C VAL A 148 40.00 16.03 -4.16
N GLN A 149 41.28 16.13 -4.48
CA GLN A 149 42.13 17.18 -3.94
C GLN A 149 41.81 18.51 -4.61
N ARG A 150 41.57 19.57 -3.81
CA ARG A 150 41.36 20.91 -4.32
C ARG A 150 42.68 21.69 -4.26
N HIS A 151 43.11 22.18 -5.37
CA HIS A 151 44.34 22.99 -5.49
C HIS A 151 43.98 24.46 -5.57
N PHE A 152 44.51 25.26 -4.67
CA PHE A 152 44.42 26.71 -4.72
C PHE A 152 45.74 27.24 -5.29
N ILE A 153 45.67 27.88 -6.45
CA ILE A 153 46.81 28.40 -7.17
C ILE A 153 46.74 29.91 -7.14
N ARG A 154 47.85 30.58 -6.74
CA ARG A 154 47.97 32.02 -6.76
C ARG A 154 47.93 32.54 -8.17
N ARG A 155 47.07 33.52 -8.42
CA ARG A 155 46.94 34.10 -9.75
C ARG A 155 48.27 34.86 -10.13
N GLY A 156 48.80 34.60 -11.32
CA GLY A 156 50.08 35.20 -11.77
C GLY A 156 51.37 34.51 -11.29
N SER A 157 51.28 33.28 -10.82
CA SER A 157 52.41 32.47 -10.34
C SER A 157 53.10 31.67 -11.45
N GLY A 158 52.76 31.85 -12.70
CA GLY A 158 53.29 31.07 -13.81
C GLY A 158 52.83 29.61 -13.91
N VAL A 159 52.15 29.10 -12.83
CA VAL A 159 51.64 27.73 -12.83
C VAL A 159 50.41 27.63 -13.75
N ASN A 160 50.48 26.70 -14.70
CA ASN A 160 49.34 26.40 -15.55
C ASN A 160 48.38 25.44 -14.86
N PRO A 161 47.08 25.83 -14.63
CA PRO A 161 46.10 24.96 -13.97
C PRO A 161 45.89 23.62 -14.66
N ASP A 162 45.99 23.59 -16.00
CA ASP A 162 45.79 22.35 -16.78
C ASP A 162 46.90 21.34 -16.52
N ASP A 163 48.13 21.83 -16.23
CA ASP A 163 49.27 20.97 -15.93
C ASP A 163 49.14 20.33 -14.54
N VAL A 164 48.51 21.04 -13.57
CA VAL A 164 48.20 20.50 -12.24
C VAL A 164 47.05 19.51 -12.29
N ALA A 165 46.10 19.70 -13.19
CA ALA A 165 44.97 18.82 -13.36
C ALA A 165 45.34 17.51 -14.12
N ASP A 166 46.37 17.53 -14.92
CA ASP A 166 46.85 16.36 -15.68
C ASP A 166 47.76 15.45 -14.84
N MET A 167 47.18 14.38 -14.29
CA MET A 167 47.90 13.37 -13.49
C MET A 167 49.04 12.66 -14.27
N ARG A 168 49.17 12.85 -15.59
CA ARG A 168 50.21 12.25 -16.42
C ARG A 168 51.46 13.12 -16.49
N LYS A 169 51.34 14.41 -16.15
CA LYS A 169 52.47 15.31 -16.10
C LYS A 169 53.21 15.18 -14.78
N THR A 170 54.46 14.71 -14.87
CA THR A 170 55.34 14.48 -13.73
C THR A 170 56.15 15.75 -13.35
N ILE A 171 56.26 16.70 -14.25
CA ILE A 171 57.03 17.93 -14.06
C ILE A 171 56.12 19.13 -14.31
N ILE A 172 56.01 19.99 -13.30
CA ILE A 172 55.25 21.25 -13.35
C ILE A 172 56.23 22.37 -13.09
N GLU A 173 56.39 23.31 -14.03
CA GLU A 173 57.26 24.50 -13.88
C GLU A 173 56.47 25.63 -13.21
N TRP A 174 57.13 26.37 -12.35
CA TRP A 174 56.57 27.47 -11.61
C TRP A 174 57.58 28.63 -11.35
N GLU A 175 57.07 29.82 -11.16
CA GLU A 175 57.89 31.02 -10.82
C GLU A 175 57.69 31.41 -9.38
N GLY A 176 58.74 31.47 -8.58
CA GLY A 176 58.72 31.89 -7.19
C GLY A 176 59.75 31.19 -6.32
N ASN A 177 59.90 31.66 -5.07
CA ASN A 177 60.91 31.12 -4.16
C ASN A 177 60.40 29.94 -3.32
N ASP A 178 59.10 29.89 -2.97
CA ASP A 178 58.49 28.79 -2.23
C ASP A 178 57.19 28.34 -2.88
N ILE A 179 57.11 27.06 -3.20
CA ILE A 179 55.90 26.45 -3.80
C ILE A 179 54.68 26.53 -2.90
N ARG A 180 54.84 26.56 -1.60
CA ARG A 180 53.76 26.69 -0.64
C ARG A 180 53.03 28.03 -0.69
N GLU A 181 53.73 29.10 -1.14
CA GLU A 181 53.11 30.41 -1.35
C GLU A 181 52.32 30.48 -2.65
N VAL A 182 52.64 29.59 -3.59
CA VAL A 182 52.08 29.55 -4.93
C VAL A 182 50.89 28.58 -5.03
N MET A 183 51.00 27.41 -4.38
CA MET A 183 49.99 26.37 -4.45
C MET A 183 49.73 25.79 -3.03
N GLN A 184 48.48 25.75 -2.68
CA GLN A 184 48.02 25.07 -1.47
C GLN A 184 47.01 23.99 -1.85
N THR A 185 47.27 22.75 -1.43
CA THR A 185 46.33 21.65 -1.60
C THR A 185 45.49 21.49 -0.34
N VAL A 186 44.18 21.54 -0.47
CA VAL A 186 43.25 21.32 0.59
C VAL A 186 42.43 20.04 0.29
N GLN A 187 42.53 19.13 1.21
CA GLN A 187 41.72 17.91 1.17
C GLN A 187 40.60 18.03 2.22
N ALA A 188 39.39 17.63 1.87
CA ALA A 188 38.30 17.61 2.81
C ALA A 188 38.59 16.57 3.93
N GLU A 189 38.27 16.93 5.15
CA GLU A 189 38.42 16.00 6.27
C GLU A 189 37.44 14.81 6.12
N PRO A 190 37.89 13.59 6.50
CA PRO A 190 37.01 12.44 6.47
C PRO A 190 35.86 12.62 7.47
N ILE A 191 34.69 12.11 7.09
CA ILE A 191 33.48 12.19 7.94
C ILE A 191 33.71 11.52 9.29
N ASN A 192 33.13 12.07 10.33
CA ASN A 192 33.22 11.49 11.67
C ASN A 192 32.57 10.09 11.68
N GLY A 193 33.27 9.09 12.26
CA GLY A 193 32.79 7.73 12.40
C GLY A 193 31.43 7.59 13.09
N GLN A 194 31.06 8.54 13.96
CA GLN A 194 29.75 8.58 14.61
C GLN A 194 28.57 8.62 13.62
N VAL A 195 28.76 9.19 12.42
CA VAL A 195 27.71 9.23 11.38
C VAL A 195 27.38 7.82 10.89
N TYR A 196 28.41 6.98 10.71
CA TYR A 196 28.23 5.56 10.34
C TYR A 196 27.55 4.76 11.44
N GLU A 197 27.94 5.01 12.70
CA GLU A 197 27.33 4.33 13.84
C GLU A 197 25.87 4.70 13.98
N MET A 198 25.53 5.99 13.81
CA MET A 198 24.14 6.45 13.87
C MET A 198 23.29 5.87 12.76
N MET A 199 23.80 5.80 11.52
CA MET A 199 23.10 5.18 10.42
C MET A 199 22.83 3.69 10.68
N ARG A 200 23.83 2.97 11.20
CA ARG A 200 23.66 1.54 11.58
C ARG A 200 22.67 1.38 12.71
N TYR A 201 22.75 2.20 13.74
CA TYR A 201 21.83 2.19 14.87
C TYR A 201 20.38 2.37 14.42
N LEU A 202 20.09 3.36 13.55
CA LEU A 202 18.76 3.59 13.01
C LEU A 202 18.28 2.39 12.15
N ALA A 203 19.14 1.85 11.30
CA ALA A 203 18.82 0.69 10.48
C ALA A 203 18.51 -0.57 11.32
N ASP A 204 19.29 -0.81 12.38
CA ASP A 204 19.10 -1.95 13.26
C ASP A 204 17.86 -1.78 14.15
N THR A 205 17.61 -0.58 14.65
CA THR A 205 16.38 -0.25 15.40
C THR A 205 15.15 -0.49 14.52
N MET A 206 15.15 0.00 13.28
CA MET A 206 14.05 -0.21 12.35
C MET A 206 13.80 -1.71 12.08
N LYS A 207 14.86 -2.53 11.92
CA LYS A 207 14.72 -3.98 11.74
C LYS A 207 14.11 -4.66 12.98
N GLN A 208 14.58 -4.28 14.18
CA GLN A 208 14.06 -4.82 15.44
C GLN A 208 12.58 -4.48 15.66
N ASP A 209 12.19 -3.24 15.40
CA ASP A 209 10.81 -2.78 15.54
C ASP A 209 9.87 -3.45 14.52
N CYS A 210 10.37 -3.79 13.33
CA CYS A 210 9.64 -4.59 12.35
C CYS A 210 9.52 -6.08 12.75
N GLY A 211 10.10 -6.49 13.86
CA GLY A 211 10.11 -7.89 14.32
C GLY A 211 11.09 -8.78 13.57
N GLN A 212 12.01 -8.20 12.82
CA GLN A 212 13.07 -8.92 12.13
C GLN A 212 14.32 -9.00 13.01
N ASN A 213 14.39 -10.00 13.89
CA ASN A 213 15.58 -10.33 14.64
C ASN A 213 16.40 -11.42 13.93
N GLN A 214 17.64 -11.62 14.38
CA GLN A 214 18.58 -12.58 13.79
C GLN A 214 17.98 -14.00 13.71
N PHE A 215 17.20 -14.38 14.72
CA PHE A 215 16.57 -15.70 14.79
C PHE A 215 15.41 -15.88 13.80
N THR A 216 14.62 -14.84 13.52
CA THR A 216 13.56 -14.89 12.52
C THR A 216 14.11 -14.94 11.10
N ARG A 217 15.34 -14.44 10.88
CA ARG A 217 16.04 -14.50 9.60
C ARG A 217 16.82 -15.79 9.39
N GLY A 218 16.86 -16.68 10.39
CA GLY A 218 17.63 -17.92 10.32
C GLY A 218 19.14 -17.71 10.52
N GLU A 219 19.57 -16.51 10.93
CA GLU A 219 20.95 -16.25 11.31
C GLU A 219 21.16 -16.80 12.73
N GLY A 220 21.79 -17.96 12.83
CA GLY A 220 22.10 -18.58 14.12
C GLY A 220 23.05 -17.68 14.91
N GLY A 221 22.62 -17.22 16.09
CA GLY A 221 23.53 -16.53 17.01
C GLY A 221 24.65 -17.47 17.45
N LEU A 222 25.87 -16.97 17.43
CA LEU A 222 27.13 -17.71 17.70
C LEU A 222 27.18 -18.48 19.02
N ASN A 223 26.23 -18.27 19.95
CA ASN A 223 26.27 -18.84 21.30
C ASN A 223 25.03 -19.67 21.70
N VAL A 224 24.08 -19.94 20.78
CA VAL A 224 22.87 -20.71 21.11
C VAL A 224 22.89 -22.05 20.37
N THR A 225 23.34 -23.10 21.05
CA THR A 225 23.47 -24.43 20.49
C THR A 225 22.28 -25.37 20.79
N ALA A 226 21.44 -25.02 21.76
CA ALA A 226 20.28 -25.83 22.11
C ALA A 226 19.09 -25.55 21.16
N GLY A 227 18.65 -26.54 20.39
CA GLY A 227 17.53 -26.42 19.44
C GLY A 227 16.23 -25.94 20.09
N THR A 228 15.97 -26.30 21.35
CA THR A 228 14.81 -25.80 22.11
C THR A 228 14.87 -24.30 22.39
N ALA A 229 16.06 -23.77 22.71
CA ALA A 229 16.24 -22.34 22.94
C ALA A 229 16.04 -21.52 21.64
N ILE A 230 16.54 -22.02 20.51
CA ILE A 230 16.33 -21.43 19.19
C ILE A 230 14.84 -21.37 18.87
N HIS A 231 14.09 -22.45 19.13
CA HIS A 231 12.65 -22.51 18.91
C HIS A 231 11.90 -21.46 19.74
N TYR A 232 12.22 -21.29 21.02
CA TYR A 232 11.62 -20.27 21.87
C TYR A 232 11.93 -18.85 21.41
N LEU A 233 13.15 -18.60 20.94
CA LEU A 233 13.55 -17.29 20.40
C LEU A 233 12.84 -16.96 19.06
N GLN A 234 12.69 -17.96 18.19
CA GLN A 234 11.90 -17.84 16.97
C GLN A 234 10.43 -17.62 17.27
N GLU A 235 9.88 -18.31 18.26
CA GLU A 235 8.49 -18.13 18.67
C GLU A 235 8.26 -16.74 19.26
N ALA A 236 9.18 -16.25 20.08
CA ALA A 236 9.11 -14.90 20.63
C ALA A 236 9.21 -13.82 19.53
N GLY A 237 10.13 -13.99 18.58
CA GLY A 237 10.28 -13.09 17.42
C GLY A 237 9.08 -13.08 16.48
N GLY A 238 8.38 -14.20 16.36
CA GLY A 238 7.21 -14.34 15.50
C GLY A 238 5.90 -13.70 16.01
N LYS A 239 5.88 -13.14 17.24
CA LYS A 239 4.64 -12.61 17.85
C LYS A 239 4.02 -11.47 17.02
N ILE A 240 4.83 -10.53 16.55
CA ILE A 240 4.36 -9.38 15.74
C ILE A 240 3.78 -9.87 14.42
N THR A 241 4.49 -10.74 13.72
CA THR A 241 4.03 -11.32 12.44
C THR A 241 2.74 -12.12 12.63
N ARG A 242 2.62 -12.89 13.74
CA ARG A 242 1.42 -13.66 14.06
C ARG A 242 0.23 -12.74 14.30
N TRP A 243 0.41 -11.65 15.03
CA TRP A 243 -0.65 -10.66 15.28
C TRP A 243 -1.18 -10.05 13.98
N HIS A 244 -0.29 -9.64 13.05
CA HIS A 244 -0.71 -9.15 11.73
C HIS A 244 -1.42 -10.23 10.91
N SER A 245 -0.92 -11.48 10.97
CA SER A 245 -1.56 -12.62 10.30
C SER A 245 -2.98 -12.87 10.80
N GLU A 246 -3.23 -12.80 12.11
CA GLU A 246 -4.58 -12.97 12.66
C GLU A 246 -5.53 -11.85 12.20
N ARG A 247 -5.07 -10.59 12.18
CA ARG A 247 -5.87 -9.49 11.66
C ARG A 247 -6.20 -9.64 10.18
N PHE A 248 -5.23 -10.12 9.40
CA PHE A 248 -5.45 -10.42 7.99
C PHE A 248 -6.50 -11.54 7.81
N LYS A 249 -6.41 -12.61 8.61
CA LYS A 249 -7.40 -13.71 8.59
C LYS A 249 -8.81 -13.20 8.93
N ASP A 250 -8.94 -12.29 9.89
CA ASP A 250 -10.24 -11.70 10.26
C ASP A 250 -10.83 -10.87 9.12
N ALA A 251 -10.03 -10.06 8.45
CA ALA A 251 -10.46 -9.31 7.28
C ALA A 251 -10.84 -10.24 6.13
N PHE A 252 -10.03 -11.25 5.89
CA PHE A 252 -10.29 -12.26 4.84
C PHE A 252 -11.58 -13.04 5.13
N ARG A 253 -11.83 -13.43 6.39
CA ARG A 253 -13.07 -14.09 6.80
C ARG A 253 -14.29 -13.23 6.49
N LYS A 254 -14.27 -11.94 6.84
CA LYS A 254 -15.35 -11.00 6.52
C LYS A 254 -15.57 -10.87 5.02
N MET A 255 -14.50 -10.81 4.24
CA MET A 255 -14.59 -10.77 2.78
C MET A 255 -15.28 -12.01 2.21
N VAL A 256 -14.89 -13.20 2.68
CA VAL A 256 -15.54 -14.46 2.24
C VAL A 256 -17.00 -14.52 2.68
N GLU A 257 -17.34 -14.06 3.88
CA GLU A 257 -18.73 -13.96 4.35
C GLU A 257 -19.57 -13.06 3.44
N GLN A 258 -19.05 -11.88 3.04
CA GLN A 258 -19.73 -10.99 2.10
C GLN A 258 -19.90 -11.63 0.70
N ILE A 259 -18.86 -12.31 0.22
CA ILE A 259 -18.96 -13.05 -1.05
C ILE A 259 -20.07 -14.11 -0.99
N LEU A 260 -20.17 -14.86 0.11
CA LEU A 260 -21.24 -15.85 0.28
C LEU A 260 -22.62 -15.21 0.33
N TRP A 261 -22.78 -14.04 0.95
CA TRP A 261 -24.05 -13.31 0.96
C TRP A 261 -24.45 -12.88 -0.46
N VAL A 262 -23.53 -12.30 -1.22
CA VAL A 262 -23.76 -11.91 -2.62
C VAL A 262 -24.08 -13.14 -3.48
N LEU A 263 -23.33 -14.22 -3.32
CA LEU A 263 -23.61 -15.47 -4.03
C LEU A 263 -25.01 -16.03 -3.70
N SER A 264 -25.42 -16.00 -2.42
CA SER A 264 -26.76 -16.47 -2.03
C SER A 264 -27.86 -15.60 -2.60
N GLU A 265 -27.63 -14.32 -2.85
CA GLU A 265 -28.60 -13.37 -3.39
C GLU A 265 -28.73 -13.43 -4.92
N TYR A 266 -27.60 -13.56 -5.62
CA TYR A 266 -27.56 -13.45 -7.10
C TYR A 266 -27.38 -14.79 -7.83
N MET A 267 -27.06 -15.86 -7.10
CA MET A 267 -26.89 -17.17 -7.75
C MET A 267 -28.23 -17.77 -8.14
N GLU A 268 -28.25 -18.41 -9.31
CA GLU A 268 -29.43 -19.15 -9.76
C GLU A 268 -29.76 -20.32 -8.83
N PRO A 269 -31.06 -20.56 -8.51
CA PRO A 269 -31.49 -21.69 -7.68
C PRO A 269 -31.04 -23.03 -8.30
N GLY A 270 -30.65 -23.98 -7.46
CA GLY A 270 -30.25 -25.32 -7.90
C GLY A 270 -28.76 -25.44 -8.24
N ARG A 271 -27.96 -24.36 -8.19
CA ARG A 271 -26.53 -24.46 -8.41
C ARG A 271 -25.84 -25.12 -7.20
N LYS A 272 -25.12 -26.20 -7.48
CA LYS A 272 -24.43 -27.01 -6.48
C LYS A 272 -22.98 -26.58 -6.34
N MET A 273 -22.53 -26.34 -5.12
CA MET A 273 -21.12 -26.12 -4.80
C MET A 273 -20.51 -27.37 -4.19
N ARG A 274 -19.34 -27.75 -4.69
CA ARG A 274 -18.57 -28.87 -4.16
C ARG A 274 -17.59 -28.33 -3.12
N ILE A 275 -17.77 -28.75 -1.88
CA ILE A 275 -16.81 -28.45 -0.82
C ILE A 275 -15.87 -29.63 -0.68
N ILE A 276 -14.59 -29.38 -0.88
CA ILE A 276 -13.52 -30.35 -0.67
C ILE A 276 -12.84 -30.01 0.63
N GLY A 277 -12.92 -30.89 1.63
CA GLY A 277 -12.25 -30.61 2.89
C GLY A 277 -12.40 -31.72 3.94
N GLY A 278 -11.32 -31.94 4.67
CA GLY A 278 -11.23 -32.93 5.73
C GLY A 278 -10.96 -34.35 5.22
N TRP A 279 -10.18 -35.12 5.99
CA TRP A 279 -9.96 -36.54 5.76
C TRP A 279 -11.00 -37.35 6.50
N ASN A 280 -11.52 -38.38 5.87
CA ASN A 280 -12.34 -39.40 6.55
C ASN A 280 -11.45 -40.23 7.47
N SER A 281 -12.03 -40.83 8.49
CA SER A 281 -11.36 -41.82 9.35
C SER A 281 -10.74 -43.01 8.58
N SER A 282 -11.15 -43.20 7.34
CA SER A 282 -10.63 -44.22 6.38
C SER A 282 -9.60 -43.66 5.39
N GLY A 283 -9.07 -42.45 5.59
CA GLY A 283 -8.01 -41.87 4.74
C GLY A 283 -8.46 -41.29 3.41
N GLY A 284 -9.76 -41.18 3.17
CA GLY A 284 -10.33 -40.57 1.95
C GLY A 284 -10.67 -39.08 2.14
N MET A 285 -10.65 -38.33 1.05
CA MET A 285 -11.05 -36.93 1.05
C MET A 285 -12.60 -36.81 1.17
N ARG A 286 -13.07 -36.05 2.16
CA ARG A 286 -14.51 -35.79 2.30
C ARG A 286 -14.94 -34.78 1.26
N GLU A 287 -15.86 -35.17 0.40
CA GLU A 287 -16.57 -34.29 -0.51
C GLU A 287 -17.99 -34.07 0.00
N ARG A 288 -18.39 -32.83 0.08
CA ARG A 288 -19.76 -32.47 0.41
C ARG A 288 -20.30 -31.55 -0.69
N ILE A 289 -21.39 -31.95 -1.30
CA ILE A 289 -22.12 -31.12 -2.24
C ILE A 289 -23.14 -30.32 -1.42
N ILE A 290 -23.04 -29.00 -1.47
CA ILE A 290 -23.98 -28.08 -0.84
C ILE A 290 -24.70 -27.34 -1.95
N GLU A 291 -26.03 -27.33 -1.88
CA GLU A 291 -26.86 -26.47 -2.69
C GLU A 291 -27.02 -25.14 -1.97
N LEU A 292 -26.52 -24.06 -2.57
CA LEU A 292 -26.81 -22.71 -2.11
C LEU A 292 -28.19 -22.33 -2.63
N VAL A 293 -29.23 -22.56 -1.84
CA VAL A 293 -30.58 -22.14 -2.16
C VAL A 293 -30.62 -20.62 -2.07
N ALA A 294 -30.86 -19.95 -3.19
CA ALA A 294 -31.21 -18.54 -3.15
C ALA A 294 -32.55 -18.43 -2.43
N PRO A 295 -32.67 -17.62 -1.37
CA PRO A 295 -33.92 -17.45 -0.66
C PRO A 295 -34.96 -16.88 -1.62
N ASP A 296 -36.19 -17.43 -1.54
CA ASP A 296 -37.30 -16.99 -2.38
C ASP A 296 -37.58 -15.50 -2.10
N ARG A 297 -37.42 -14.66 -3.12
CA ARG A 297 -37.62 -13.20 -3.04
C ARG A 297 -39.08 -12.79 -2.80
N ARG A 298 -40.00 -13.72 -2.72
CA ARG A 298 -41.42 -13.46 -2.49
C ARG A 298 -41.70 -13.12 -1.03
N GLY A 299 -41.31 -11.90 -0.60
CA GLY A 299 -41.85 -11.24 0.58
C GLY A 299 -41.29 -11.62 1.96
N GLY A 300 -40.24 -12.40 2.04
CA GLY A 300 -39.57 -12.74 3.30
C GLY A 300 -38.25 -12.02 3.53
N ALA A 301 -38.00 -11.62 4.76
CA ALA A 301 -36.67 -11.17 5.17
C ALA A 301 -35.69 -12.30 4.93
N LEU A 302 -34.70 -12.07 4.06
CA LEU A 302 -33.61 -13.01 3.84
C LEU A 302 -32.90 -13.26 5.18
N PRO A 303 -32.93 -14.47 5.76
CA PRO A 303 -32.07 -14.74 6.89
C PRO A 303 -30.63 -14.59 6.41
N ARG A 304 -29.81 -13.87 7.20
CA ARG A 304 -28.35 -13.89 6.97
C ARG A 304 -27.94 -15.36 6.90
N PRO A 305 -27.28 -15.83 5.83
CA PRO A 305 -26.89 -17.22 5.77
C PRO A 305 -26.05 -17.54 7.02
N ALA A 306 -26.44 -18.56 7.75
CA ALA A 306 -25.79 -18.99 9.00
C ALA A 306 -24.48 -19.74 8.68
N TYR A 307 -23.60 -19.15 7.86
CA TYR A 307 -22.31 -19.74 7.56
C TYR A 307 -21.25 -19.19 8.50
N THR A 308 -20.53 -20.10 9.14
CA THR A 308 -19.33 -19.73 9.89
C THR A 308 -18.13 -20.02 9.02
N VAL A 309 -17.43 -18.99 8.56
CA VAL A 309 -16.21 -19.12 7.78
C VAL A 309 -15.02 -19.24 8.72
N ARG A 310 -14.28 -20.35 8.62
CA ARG A 310 -13.00 -20.52 9.28
C ARG A 310 -11.88 -20.48 8.25
N VAL A 311 -10.96 -19.55 8.39
CA VAL A 311 -9.75 -19.47 7.57
C VAL A 311 -8.63 -20.22 8.30
N GLN A 312 -8.16 -21.31 7.72
CA GLN A 312 -6.97 -22.02 8.16
C GLN A 312 -5.84 -21.75 7.17
N VAL A 313 -4.77 -21.15 7.66
CA VAL A 313 -3.52 -21.06 6.89
C VAL A 313 -2.73 -22.31 7.20
N GLN A 314 -2.55 -23.18 6.23
CA GLN A 314 -1.60 -24.28 6.33
C GLN A 314 -0.19 -23.69 6.41
N ARG A 315 0.56 -24.14 7.42
CA ARG A 315 1.98 -23.80 7.59
C ARG A 315 2.84 -24.69 6.71
#